data_ec324d5a90320f80fb1dd46297599892
#
_entry.id   ec324d5a90320f80fb1dd46297599892
#
_cell.length_a   1.000
_cell.length_b   1.000
_cell.length_c   1.000
_cell.angle_alpha   90.00
_cell.angle_beta   90.00
_cell.angle_gamma   90.00
#
_symmetry.space_group_name_H-M   'P 1'
#
loop_
_entity.id
_entity.type
_entity.pdbx_description
1 polymer ?
#
loop_
_entity_poly.entity_id
_entity_poly.type
_entity_poly.pdbx_seq_one_letter_code
_entity_poly.pdbx_strand_id
1 'polypeptide(L)'
;MAVSPTIRVVVTTLVVSAAAAAAWFAWQTYMENPWTRDGRVHADIVEIAPDVSGTVAQIRVKDNQAVKMGELLFTIDPERYRFALAQAEANAKGREEELEQRRRELERRTRLSTAAITAEAREQAETAVTTAESAYDQALAALNTARLNLDRTQIRSPVNGFVTNLEVSTGDYATAGRALLAVVNSDSFYVAGYFEETKIQHIREGDRATVRLMGFPGDIAGHVDSISRAVADRETTLASNGLIANVNPTFSWVRLAQRVPVRIALDKMPEDIRLSAGMSATVVVHPATGAR
;
A
#
# COMPACT_ATOMS: atom_id res chain seq x y z
N MET A 1 -11.83 -36.47 66.84
CA MET A 1 -11.58 -35.06 67.28
C MET A 1 -12.56 -34.16 66.57
N ALA A 2 -13.55 -33.62 67.29
CA ALA A 2 -14.54 -32.69 66.70
C ALA A 2 -13.89 -31.27 66.61
N VAL A 3 -13.71 -30.77 65.41
CA VAL A 3 -13.21 -29.40 65.19
C VAL A 3 -14.19 -28.43 65.82
N SER A 4 -13.68 -27.53 66.69
CA SER A 4 -14.53 -26.54 67.37
C SER A 4 -15.32 -25.67 66.35
N PRO A 5 -16.58 -25.30 66.67
CA PRO A 5 -17.44 -24.52 65.75
C PRO A 5 -16.80 -23.19 65.30
N THR A 6 -15.97 -22.59 66.16
CA THR A 6 -15.22 -21.34 65.82
C THR A 6 -14.17 -21.57 64.75
N ILE A 7 -13.44 -22.68 64.77
CA ILE A 7 -12.45 -23.00 63.73
C ILE A 7 -13.16 -23.27 62.38
N ARG A 8 -14.33 -23.91 62.38
CA ARG A 8 -15.11 -24.11 61.16
C ARG A 8 -15.57 -22.78 60.53
N VAL A 9 -16.05 -21.86 61.35
CA VAL A 9 -16.47 -20.54 60.89
C VAL A 9 -15.29 -19.77 60.32
N VAL A 10 -14.14 -19.76 61.00
CA VAL A 10 -12.93 -19.07 60.53
C VAL A 10 -12.45 -19.64 59.19
N VAL A 11 -12.35 -20.97 59.07
CA VAL A 11 -11.91 -21.63 57.83
C VAL A 11 -12.90 -21.36 56.69
N THR A 12 -14.22 -21.41 56.95
CA THR A 12 -15.22 -21.12 55.91
C THR A 12 -15.13 -19.68 55.46
N THR A 13 -14.98 -18.71 56.37
CA THR A 13 -14.82 -17.30 56.01
C THR A 13 -13.55 -17.07 55.19
N LEU A 14 -12.46 -17.72 55.54
CA LEU A 14 -11.19 -17.58 54.79
C LEU A 14 -11.31 -18.18 53.38
N VAL A 15 -11.96 -19.34 53.21
CA VAL A 15 -12.22 -19.93 51.89
C VAL A 15 -13.15 -19.06 51.04
N VAL A 16 -14.22 -18.52 51.62
CA VAL A 16 -15.14 -17.61 50.92
C VAL A 16 -14.43 -16.32 50.50
N SER A 17 -13.61 -15.75 51.37
CA SER A 17 -12.82 -14.55 51.03
C SER A 17 -11.80 -14.83 49.94
N ALA A 18 -11.11 -15.98 49.97
CA ALA A 18 -10.18 -16.38 48.91
C ALA A 18 -10.92 -16.64 47.57
N ALA A 19 -12.09 -17.28 47.60
CA ALA A 19 -12.92 -17.47 46.42
C ALA A 19 -13.45 -16.15 45.83
N ALA A 20 -13.87 -15.20 46.67
CA ALA A 20 -14.30 -13.88 46.27
C ALA A 20 -13.13 -13.07 45.65
N ALA A 21 -11.96 -13.14 46.22
CA ALA A 21 -10.75 -12.50 45.66
C ALA A 21 -10.34 -13.12 44.32
N ALA A 22 -10.39 -14.44 44.20
CA ALA A 22 -10.13 -15.13 42.95
C ALA A 22 -11.16 -14.80 41.87
N ALA A 23 -12.45 -14.75 42.25
CA ALA A 23 -13.51 -14.34 41.33
C ALA A 23 -13.37 -12.89 40.86
N TRP A 24 -13.00 -11.97 41.78
CA TRP A 24 -12.72 -10.58 41.47
C TRP A 24 -11.53 -10.44 40.50
N PHE A 25 -10.44 -11.13 40.76
CA PHE A 25 -9.27 -11.15 39.89
C PHE A 25 -9.58 -11.72 38.51
N ALA A 26 -10.32 -12.83 38.45
CA ALA A 26 -10.78 -13.43 37.22
C ALA A 26 -11.68 -12.45 36.42
N TRP A 27 -12.60 -11.77 37.12
CA TRP A 27 -13.47 -10.76 36.53
C TRP A 27 -12.67 -9.60 35.89
N GLN A 28 -11.74 -9.00 36.64
CA GLN A 28 -10.88 -7.93 36.14
C GLN A 28 -10.07 -8.38 34.91
N THR A 29 -9.48 -9.57 34.96
CA THR A 29 -8.64 -10.07 33.89
C THR A 29 -9.42 -10.40 32.61
N TYR A 30 -10.63 -10.97 32.75
CA TYR A 30 -11.41 -11.43 31.60
C TYR A 30 -12.38 -10.38 31.03
N MET A 31 -12.93 -9.50 31.87
CA MET A 31 -13.95 -8.53 31.46
C MET A 31 -13.38 -7.13 31.16
N GLU A 32 -12.36 -6.71 31.89
CA GLU A 32 -11.83 -5.35 31.75
C GLU A 32 -10.69 -5.25 30.71
N ASN A 33 -9.90 -6.30 30.53
CA ASN A 33 -8.86 -6.26 29.49
C ASN A 33 -9.47 -6.44 28.11
N PRO A 34 -9.30 -5.47 27.21
CA PRO A 34 -9.80 -5.59 25.86
C PRO A 34 -8.97 -6.64 25.09
N TRP A 35 -9.62 -7.74 24.77
CA TRP A 35 -9.02 -8.81 23.97
C TRP A 35 -9.99 -9.29 22.90
N THR A 36 -9.43 -9.82 21.80
CA THR A 36 -10.20 -10.43 20.71
C THR A 36 -9.45 -11.62 20.12
N ARG A 37 -10.20 -12.66 19.72
CA ARG A 37 -9.69 -13.77 18.90
C ARG A 37 -9.87 -13.53 17.40
N ASP A 38 -10.59 -12.49 17.05
CA ASP A 38 -10.85 -12.13 15.66
C ASP A 38 -9.85 -11.05 15.22
N GLY A 39 -8.58 -11.42 15.25
CA GLY A 39 -7.50 -10.64 14.68
C GLY A 39 -7.07 -11.24 13.35
N ARG A 40 -6.74 -10.39 12.37
CA ARG A 40 -6.22 -10.82 11.07
C ARG A 40 -4.97 -10.04 10.72
N VAL A 41 -3.98 -10.77 10.23
CA VAL A 41 -2.78 -10.17 9.66
C VAL A 41 -3.13 -9.55 8.30
N HIS A 42 -2.75 -8.31 8.12
CA HIS A 42 -2.85 -7.58 6.86
C HIS A 42 -1.48 -7.11 6.42
N ALA A 43 -1.32 -6.92 5.13
CA ALA A 43 -0.20 -6.25 4.50
C ALA A 43 -0.70 -5.47 3.28
N ASP A 44 0.03 -4.44 2.89
CA ASP A 44 -0.27 -3.74 1.66
C ASP A 44 0.15 -4.61 0.47
N ILE A 45 -0.78 -4.83 -0.44
CA ILE A 45 -0.56 -5.61 -1.65
C ILE A 45 -0.50 -4.63 -2.82
N VAL A 46 0.65 -4.60 -3.48
CA VAL A 46 0.87 -3.75 -4.65
C VAL A 46 0.66 -4.58 -5.91
N GLU A 47 -0.37 -4.26 -6.65
CA GLU A 47 -0.61 -4.85 -7.96
C GLU A 47 0.36 -4.27 -8.99
N ILE A 48 1.09 -5.12 -9.68
CA ILE A 48 2.09 -4.72 -10.67
C ILE A 48 1.48 -4.81 -12.04
N ALA A 49 1.17 -3.65 -12.60
CA ALA A 49 0.69 -3.47 -13.96
C ALA A 49 1.78 -2.78 -14.79
N PRO A 50 2.03 -3.22 -16.04
CA PRO A 50 2.94 -2.52 -16.92
C PRO A 50 2.34 -1.21 -17.42
N ASP A 51 3.18 -0.20 -17.62
CA ASP A 51 2.78 1.09 -18.20
C ASP A 51 2.74 1.05 -19.74
N VAL A 52 3.37 0.04 -20.32
CA VAL A 52 3.46 -0.15 -21.78
C VAL A 52 2.99 -1.54 -22.16
N SER A 53 2.37 -1.70 -23.34
CA SER A 53 1.85 -2.99 -23.78
C SER A 53 2.86 -3.71 -24.68
N GLY A 54 2.87 -5.04 -24.65
CA GLY A 54 3.71 -5.85 -25.53
C GLY A 54 3.83 -7.28 -25.04
N THR A 55 4.57 -8.11 -25.78
CA THR A 55 4.81 -9.50 -25.40
C THR A 55 5.81 -9.58 -24.25
N VAL A 56 5.55 -10.41 -23.26
CA VAL A 56 6.49 -10.69 -22.15
C VAL A 56 7.68 -11.49 -22.70
N ALA A 57 8.83 -10.84 -22.73
CA ALA A 57 10.06 -11.47 -23.26
C ALA A 57 10.74 -12.38 -22.25
N GLN A 58 10.75 -11.98 -20.97
CA GLN A 58 11.44 -12.74 -19.93
C GLN A 58 10.82 -12.44 -18.55
N ILE A 59 10.68 -13.48 -17.73
CA ILE A 59 10.30 -13.39 -16.32
C ILE A 59 11.54 -13.73 -15.50
N ARG A 60 11.85 -12.89 -14.50
CA ARG A 60 13.06 -13.00 -13.67
C ARG A 60 12.79 -13.52 -12.27
N VAL A 61 11.52 -13.62 -11.89
CA VAL A 61 11.06 -14.00 -10.55
C VAL A 61 10.17 -15.22 -10.61
N LYS A 62 10.00 -15.87 -9.45
CA LYS A 62 9.08 -16.98 -9.24
C LYS A 62 8.01 -16.57 -8.25
N ASP A 63 6.91 -17.30 -8.25
CA ASP A 63 5.87 -17.12 -7.24
C ASP A 63 6.44 -17.39 -5.84
N ASN A 64 6.00 -16.57 -4.86
CA ASN A 64 6.49 -16.56 -3.47
C ASN A 64 7.99 -16.22 -3.30
N GLN A 65 8.66 -15.70 -4.32
CA GLN A 65 10.04 -15.23 -4.22
C GLN A 65 10.10 -13.88 -3.49
N ALA A 66 11.08 -13.74 -2.59
CA ALA A 66 11.42 -12.45 -2.01
C ALA A 66 12.08 -11.55 -3.05
N VAL A 67 11.67 -10.30 -3.11
CA VAL A 67 12.18 -9.27 -4.01
C VAL A 67 12.43 -7.97 -3.27
N LYS A 68 13.41 -7.20 -3.74
CA LYS A 68 13.75 -5.87 -3.22
C LYS A 68 13.15 -4.78 -4.10
N MET A 69 12.94 -3.62 -3.51
CA MET A 69 12.58 -2.42 -4.26
C MET A 69 13.60 -2.15 -5.38
N GLY A 70 13.10 -1.92 -6.60
CA GLY A 70 13.93 -1.74 -7.81
C GLY A 70 14.36 -3.04 -8.50
N GLU A 71 14.12 -4.22 -7.91
CA GLU A 71 14.45 -5.51 -8.52
C GLU A 71 13.60 -5.78 -9.76
N LEU A 72 14.22 -6.29 -10.82
CA LEU A 72 13.58 -6.57 -12.08
C LEU A 72 12.69 -7.82 -11.98
N LEU A 73 11.40 -7.65 -12.20
CA LEU A 73 10.39 -8.72 -12.13
C LEU A 73 10.24 -9.43 -13.48
N PHE A 74 9.96 -8.67 -14.51
CA PHE A 74 9.86 -9.17 -15.89
C PHE A 74 10.16 -8.07 -16.90
N THR A 75 10.36 -8.45 -18.16
CA THR A 75 10.60 -7.52 -19.26
C THR A 75 9.59 -7.75 -20.38
N ILE A 76 9.08 -6.66 -20.93
CA ILE A 76 8.32 -6.64 -22.18
C ILE A 76 9.33 -6.53 -23.34
N ASP A 77 9.01 -7.12 -24.49
CA ASP A 77 9.85 -7.04 -25.67
C ASP A 77 10.17 -5.58 -26.03
N PRO A 78 11.44 -5.16 -25.93
CA PRO A 78 11.83 -3.79 -26.10
C PRO A 78 12.06 -3.39 -27.58
N GLU A 79 12.00 -4.31 -28.54
CA GLU A 79 12.44 -4.02 -29.91
C GLU A 79 11.69 -2.85 -30.54
N ARG A 80 10.36 -2.88 -30.49
CA ARG A 80 9.56 -1.78 -31.05
C ARG A 80 9.84 -0.42 -30.36
N TYR A 81 10.13 -0.45 -29.07
CA TYR A 81 10.46 0.75 -28.29
C TYR A 81 11.85 1.27 -28.61
N ARG A 82 12.81 0.38 -28.88
CA ARG A 82 14.14 0.76 -29.37
C ARG A 82 14.07 1.44 -30.74
N PHE A 83 13.25 0.90 -31.66
CA PHE A 83 13.03 1.54 -32.96
C PHE A 83 12.35 2.90 -32.82
N ALA A 84 11.35 3.04 -31.97
CA ALA A 84 10.69 4.31 -31.70
C ALA A 84 11.67 5.33 -31.09
N LEU A 85 12.55 4.90 -30.17
CA LEU A 85 13.59 5.76 -29.61
C LEU A 85 14.55 6.22 -30.69
N ALA A 86 15.10 5.31 -31.50
CA ALA A 86 16.04 5.65 -32.58
C ALA A 86 15.42 6.63 -33.59
N GLN A 87 14.14 6.46 -33.92
CA GLN A 87 13.41 7.39 -34.80
C GLN A 87 13.28 8.78 -34.16
N ALA A 88 12.94 8.83 -32.85
CA ALA A 88 12.80 10.10 -32.12
C ALA A 88 14.16 10.81 -31.96
N GLU A 89 15.25 10.07 -31.74
CA GLU A 89 16.61 10.59 -31.68
C GLU A 89 17.04 11.23 -33.02
N ALA A 90 16.79 10.53 -34.14
CA ALA A 90 17.09 11.04 -35.46
C ALA A 90 16.30 12.32 -35.78
N ASN A 91 15.00 12.35 -35.39
CA ASN A 91 14.17 13.54 -35.58
C ASN A 91 14.64 14.72 -34.73
N ALA A 92 14.91 14.51 -33.45
CA ALA A 92 15.40 15.56 -32.56
C ALA A 92 16.72 16.16 -33.08
N LYS A 93 17.66 15.31 -33.51
CA LYS A 93 18.92 15.74 -34.10
C LYS A 93 18.70 16.57 -35.37
N GLY A 94 17.79 16.13 -36.25
CA GLY A 94 17.49 16.91 -37.47
C GLY A 94 16.93 18.28 -37.16
N ARG A 95 16.06 18.41 -36.14
CA ARG A 95 15.51 19.70 -35.69
C ARG A 95 16.54 20.59 -35.02
N GLU A 96 17.47 20.00 -34.27
CA GLU A 96 18.60 20.72 -33.68
C GLU A 96 19.48 21.36 -34.74
N GLU A 97 19.85 20.60 -35.79
CA GLU A 97 20.64 21.10 -36.90
C GLU A 97 19.90 22.21 -37.68
N GLU A 98 18.57 22.07 -37.86
CA GLU A 98 17.74 23.14 -38.49
C GLU A 98 17.75 24.39 -37.62
N LEU A 99 17.54 24.30 -36.33
CA LEU A 99 17.59 25.42 -35.40
C LEU A 99 18.95 26.13 -35.46
N GLU A 100 20.04 25.38 -35.41
CA GLU A 100 21.39 25.96 -35.55
C GLU A 100 21.60 26.67 -36.88
N GLN A 101 21.07 26.09 -37.95
CA GLN A 101 21.13 26.76 -39.27
C GLN A 101 20.38 28.08 -39.23
N ARG A 102 19.17 28.17 -38.67
CA ARG A 102 18.39 29.41 -38.53
C ARG A 102 19.09 30.44 -37.65
N ARG A 103 19.70 29.99 -36.54
CA ARG A 103 20.50 30.86 -35.66
C ARG A 103 21.70 31.48 -36.40
N ARG A 104 22.44 30.66 -37.15
CA ARG A 104 23.55 31.15 -37.98
C ARG A 104 23.06 32.13 -39.07
N GLU A 105 21.90 31.91 -39.67
CA GLU A 105 21.30 32.79 -40.65
C GLU A 105 20.92 34.14 -40.03
N LEU A 106 20.26 34.13 -38.86
CA LEU A 106 19.92 35.34 -38.10
C LEU A 106 21.18 36.14 -37.73
N GLU A 107 22.20 35.46 -37.21
CA GLU A 107 23.48 36.08 -36.84
C GLU A 107 24.15 36.76 -38.06
N ARG A 108 24.20 36.07 -39.17
CA ARG A 108 24.73 36.62 -40.42
C ARG A 108 23.96 37.87 -40.85
N ARG A 109 22.62 37.83 -40.80
CA ARG A 109 21.78 39.00 -41.13
C ARG A 109 21.96 40.15 -40.15
N THR A 110 22.15 39.86 -38.88
CA THR A 110 22.39 40.89 -37.85
C THR A 110 23.74 41.59 -38.00
N ARG A 111 24.77 40.88 -38.49
CA ARG A 111 26.10 41.46 -38.76
C ARG A 111 26.18 42.34 -40.02
N LEU A 112 25.24 42.20 -40.95
CA LEU A 112 25.14 43.07 -42.12
C LEU A 112 24.61 44.46 -41.73
N SER A 113 25.16 45.54 -42.34
CA SER A 113 24.79 46.88 -41.97
C SER A 113 23.29 47.17 -42.29
N THR A 114 22.66 48.03 -41.51
CA THR A 114 21.24 48.45 -41.63
C THR A 114 20.87 48.99 -43.03
N ALA A 115 21.87 49.36 -43.82
CA ALA A 115 21.65 49.82 -45.23
C ALA A 115 21.48 48.63 -46.22
N ALA A 116 21.84 47.41 -45.82
CA ALA A 116 21.81 46.22 -46.67
C ALA A 116 20.65 45.25 -46.39
N ILE A 117 19.91 45.40 -45.26
CA ILE A 117 18.82 44.52 -44.85
C ILE A 117 17.65 45.33 -44.31
N THR A 118 16.43 45.03 -44.78
CA THR A 118 15.19 45.64 -44.29
C THR A 118 14.85 45.14 -42.88
N ALA A 119 14.19 45.96 -42.05
CA ALA A 119 13.70 45.57 -40.73
C ALA A 119 12.82 44.29 -40.80
N GLU A 120 11.99 44.21 -41.86
CA GLU A 120 11.14 43.06 -42.15
C GLU A 120 11.95 41.74 -42.33
N ALA A 121 13.04 41.76 -43.07
CA ALA A 121 13.89 40.58 -43.30
C ALA A 121 14.57 40.10 -42.05
N ARG A 122 14.85 40.99 -41.10
CA ARG A 122 15.36 40.64 -39.78
C ARG A 122 14.27 39.99 -38.89
N GLU A 123 13.09 40.59 -38.84
CA GLU A 123 11.94 40.06 -38.10
C GLU A 123 11.53 38.68 -38.61
N GLN A 124 11.56 38.45 -39.92
CA GLN A 124 11.34 37.12 -40.52
C GLN A 124 12.40 36.10 -40.06
N ALA A 125 13.66 36.49 -39.96
CA ALA A 125 14.72 35.61 -39.50
C ALA A 125 14.58 35.30 -37.99
N GLU A 126 14.19 36.27 -37.17
CA GLU A 126 13.88 36.08 -35.74
C GLU A 126 12.69 35.14 -35.56
N THR A 127 11.63 35.33 -36.31
CA THR A 127 10.45 34.44 -36.32
C THR A 127 10.82 33.01 -36.76
N ALA A 128 11.70 32.89 -37.79
CA ALA A 128 12.15 31.58 -38.24
C ALA A 128 12.98 30.80 -37.16
N VAL A 129 13.78 31.52 -36.37
CA VAL A 129 14.52 30.92 -35.22
C VAL A 129 13.53 30.46 -34.17
N THR A 130 12.57 31.29 -33.75
CA THR A 130 11.56 30.93 -32.74
C THR A 130 10.71 29.75 -33.20
N THR A 131 10.36 29.68 -34.48
CA THR A 131 9.62 28.54 -35.04
C THR A 131 10.47 27.25 -35.02
N ALA A 132 11.75 27.32 -35.40
CA ALA A 132 12.66 26.16 -35.37
C ALA A 132 12.95 25.72 -33.95
N GLU A 133 13.04 26.64 -32.99
CA GLU A 133 13.22 26.35 -31.57
C GLU A 133 11.99 25.60 -31.02
N SER A 134 10.79 26.06 -31.29
CA SER A 134 9.56 25.36 -30.91
C SER A 134 9.46 23.95 -31.52
N ALA A 135 9.92 23.78 -32.78
CA ALA A 135 9.96 22.48 -33.45
C ALA A 135 11.00 21.52 -32.82
N TYR A 136 12.14 22.05 -32.40
CA TYR A 136 13.16 21.31 -31.69
C TYR A 136 12.66 20.85 -30.30
N ASP A 137 12.05 21.78 -29.55
CA ASP A 137 11.49 21.46 -28.22
C ASP A 137 10.41 20.38 -28.32
N GLN A 138 9.56 20.42 -29.34
CA GLN A 138 8.58 19.37 -29.61
C GLN A 138 9.25 18.01 -29.92
N ALA A 139 10.30 18.00 -30.71
CA ALA A 139 11.05 16.78 -31.02
C ALA A 139 11.77 16.23 -29.80
N LEU A 140 12.30 17.09 -28.93
CA LEU A 140 12.93 16.72 -27.67
C LEU A 140 11.92 16.09 -26.69
N ALA A 141 10.70 16.63 -26.62
CA ALA A 141 9.62 16.04 -25.82
C ALA A 141 9.23 14.63 -26.32
N ALA A 142 9.16 14.45 -27.65
CA ALA A 142 8.90 13.15 -28.26
C ALA A 142 10.04 12.14 -27.98
N LEU A 143 11.30 12.57 -28.03
CA LEU A 143 12.45 11.77 -27.67
C LEU A 143 12.40 11.31 -26.22
N ASN A 144 12.11 12.22 -25.30
CA ASN A 144 11.99 11.89 -23.87
C ASN A 144 10.86 10.90 -23.62
N THR A 145 9.73 11.02 -24.31
CA THR A 145 8.61 10.07 -24.24
C THR A 145 9.04 8.69 -24.75
N ALA A 146 9.74 8.61 -25.86
CA ALA A 146 10.22 7.34 -26.42
C ALA A 146 11.23 6.64 -25.48
N ARG A 147 12.13 7.43 -24.86
CA ARG A 147 13.10 6.94 -23.87
C ARG A 147 12.40 6.39 -22.63
N LEU A 148 11.42 7.12 -22.11
CA LEU A 148 10.62 6.69 -20.97
C LEU A 148 9.86 5.40 -21.28
N ASN A 149 9.25 5.28 -22.46
CA ASN A 149 8.54 4.07 -22.86
C ASN A 149 9.47 2.84 -22.98
N LEU A 150 10.71 3.03 -23.43
CA LEU A 150 11.69 1.97 -23.45
C LEU A 150 12.10 1.55 -22.03
N ASP A 151 12.32 2.50 -21.13
CA ASP A 151 12.64 2.20 -19.73
C ASP A 151 11.50 1.43 -19.06
N ARG A 152 10.25 1.80 -19.33
CA ARG A 152 9.04 1.14 -18.83
C ARG A 152 8.78 -0.26 -19.39
N THR A 153 9.60 -0.75 -20.33
CA THR A 153 9.59 -2.17 -20.71
C THR A 153 10.20 -3.06 -19.63
N GLN A 154 10.97 -2.50 -18.69
CA GLN A 154 11.57 -3.18 -17.57
C GLN A 154 10.70 -2.98 -16.32
N ILE A 155 9.89 -3.95 -16.01
CA ILE A 155 8.98 -3.86 -14.86
C ILE A 155 9.73 -4.25 -13.59
N ARG A 156 9.82 -3.32 -12.64
CA ARG A 156 10.54 -3.46 -11.38
C ARG A 156 9.61 -3.39 -10.19
N SER A 157 10.01 -4.03 -9.08
CA SER A 157 9.25 -3.95 -7.83
C SER A 157 9.32 -2.54 -7.23
N PRO A 158 8.19 -1.92 -6.89
CA PRO A 158 8.16 -0.62 -6.21
C PRO A 158 8.42 -0.73 -4.70
N VAL A 159 8.38 -1.94 -4.13
CA VAL A 159 8.50 -2.20 -2.69
C VAL A 159 9.39 -3.42 -2.41
N ASN A 160 9.85 -3.55 -1.18
CA ASN A 160 10.41 -4.81 -0.69
C ASN A 160 9.27 -5.77 -0.36
N GLY A 161 9.39 -7.05 -0.69
CA GLY A 161 8.31 -7.98 -0.36
C GLY A 161 8.40 -9.32 -1.03
N PHE A 162 7.25 -9.94 -1.20
CA PHE A 162 7.13 -11.27 -1.79
C PHE A 162 6.20 -11.22 -2.99
N VAL A 163 6.66 -11.77 -4.10
CA VAL A 163 5.81 -11.94 -5.30
C VAL A 163 4.68 -12.90 -4.97
N THR A 164 3.49 -12.59 -5.41
CA THR A 164 2.34 -13.47 -5.29
C THR A 164 1.46 -13.36 -6.52
N ASN A 165 0.69 -14.42 -6.80
CA ASN A 165 -0.23 -14.46 -7.93
C ASN A 165 0.46 -14.20 -9.28
N LEU A 166 1.58 -14.87 -9.52
CA LEU A 166 2.31 -14.81 -10.79
C LEU A 166 1.58 -15.67 -11.85
N GLU A 167 0.60 -15.08 -12.52
CA GLU A 167 -0.20 -15.77 -13.56
C GLU A 167 0.35 -15.57 -14.97
N VAL A 168 1.37 -14.72 -15.14
CA VAL A 168 1.94 -14.39 -16.44
C VAL A 168 3.05 -15.37 -16.84
N SER A 169 3.09 -15.73 -18.12
CA SER A 169 4.11 -16.58 -18.74
C SER A 169 4.89 -15.83 -19.82
N THR A 170 6.12 -16.29 -20.09
CA THR A 170 6.89 -15.79 -21.23
C THR A 170 6.14 -16.08 -22.53
N GLY A 171 5.96 -15.06 -23.37
CA GLY A 171 5.17 -15.12 -24.58
C GLY A 171 3.75 -14.54 -24.43
N ASP A 172 3.26 -14.34 -23.23
CA ASP A 172 1.97 -13.71 -23.02
C ASP A 172 1.98 -12.24 -23.43
N TYR A 173 0.82 -11.72 -23.82
CA TYR A 173 0.68 -10.31 -24.16
C TYR A 173 0.26 -9.47 -22.95
N ALA A 174 1.14 -8.62 -22.48
CA ALA A 174 0.90 -7.66 -21.43
C ALA A 174 0.18 -6.42 -21.96
N THR A 175 -0.92 -6.03 -21.31
CA THR A 175 -1.66 -4.80 -21.63
C THR A 175 -1.38 -3.75 -20.57
N ALA A 176 -1.08 -2.53 -20.99
CA ALA A 176 -0.86 -1.40 -20.08
C ALA A 176 -2.06 -1.20 -19.13
N GLY A 177 -1.76 -1.02 -17.84
CA GLY A 177 -2.76 -0.84 -16.78
C GLY A 177 -3.42 -2.11 -16.26
N ARG A 178 -3.14 -3.30 -16.84
CA ARG A 178 -3.63 -4.57 -16.33
C ARG A 178 -2.59 -5.23 -15.45
N ALA A 179 -2.92 -5.49 -14.19
CA ALA A 179 -2.03 -6.20 -13.27
C ALA A 179 -1.76 -7.63 -13.75
N LEU A 180 -0.50 -8.05 -13.65
CA LEU A 180 0.00 -9.37 -14.06
C LEU A 180 0.53 -10.20 -12.90
N LEU A 181 0.92 -9.55 -11.82
CA LEU A 181 1.34 -10.15 -10.57
C LEU A 181 1.12 -9.14 -9.44
N ALA A 182 1.24 -9.58 -8.21
CA ALA A 182 1.21 -8.71 -7.04
C ALA A 182 2.46 -8.90 -6.17
N VAL A 183 2.83 -7.87 -5.43
CA VAL A 183 3.90 -7.93 -4.43
C VAL A 183 3.31 -7.56 -3.07
N VAL A 184 3.41 -8.47 -2.11
CA VAL A 184 3.04 -8.22 -0.72
C VAL A 184 4.19 -7.46 -0.07
N ASN A 185 3.94 -6.23 0.37
CA ASN A 185 4.96 -5.39 0.99
C ASN A 185 5.35 -5.94 2.37
N SER A 186 6.61 -6.36 2.52
CA SER A 186 7.13 -6.91 3.77
C SER A 186 7.18 -5.91 4.94
N ASP A 187 7.24 -4.62 4.61
CA ASP A 187 7.42 -3.55 5.59
C ASP A 187 6.08 -2.98 6.09
N SER A 188 4.95 -3.50 5.58
CA SER A 188 3.60 -2.98 5.86
C SER A 188 2.73 -3.89 6.70
N PHE A 189 3.26 -4.99 7.24
CA PHE A 189 2.47 -5.92 8.03
C PHE A 189 1.92 -5.29 9.31
N TYR A 190 0.62 -5.47 9.53
CA TYR A 190 -0.07 -5.10 10.76
C TYR A 190 -1.16 -6.11 11.10
N VAL A 191 -1.71 -6.05 12.29
CA VAL A 191 -2.84 -6.88 12.68
C VAL A 191 -4.08 -6.01 12.88
N ALA A 192 -5.15 -6.31 12.18
CA ALA A 192 -6.46 -5.74 12.46
C ALA A 192 -7.16 -6.61 13.50
N GLY A 193 -7.30 -6.10 14.72
CA GLY A 193 -8.08 -6.73 15.78
C GLY A 193 -9.51 -6.21 15.75
N TYR A 194 -10.50 -7.09 15.63
CA TYR A 194 -11.91 -6.74 15.62
C TYR A 194 -12.47 -6.84 17.05
N PHE A 195 -12.55 -5.70 17.73
CA PHE A 195 -13.03 -5.61 19.11
C PHE A 195 -14.53 -5.30 19.16
N GLU A 196 -15.20 -5.80 20.18
CA GLU A 196 -16.59 -5.42 20.46
C GLU A 196 -16.65 -3.93 20.83
N GLU A 197 -17.69 -3.23 20.36
CA GLU A 197 -17.92 -1.81 20.62
C GLU A 197 -17.82 -1.44 22.10
N THR A 198 -18.29 -2.33 22.98
CA THR A 198 -18.26 -2.17 24.42
C THR A 198 -16.84 -2.11 25.02
N LYS A 199 -15.84 -2.65 24.32
CA LYS A 199 -14.43 -2.68 24.76
C LYS A 199 -13.62 -1.52 24.23
N ILE A 200 -14.09 -0.84 23.19
CA ILE A 200 -13.35 0.26 22.52
C ILE A 200 -13.06 1.43 23.47
N GLN A 201 -13.97 1.71 24.41
CA GLN A 201 -13.77 2.78 25.41
C GLN A 201 -12.48 2.61 26.25
N HIS A 202 -11.95 1.38 26.36
CA HIS A 202 -10.76 1.06 27.13
C HIS A 202 -9.50 0.95 26.26
N ILE A 203 -9.59 1.19 24.94
CA ILE A 203 -8.49 1.12 23.99
C ILE A 203 -8.14 2.54 23.55
N ARG A 204 -6.84 2.87 23.59
CA ARG A 204 -6.31 4.15 23.11
C ARG A 204 -5.17 3.94 22.15
N GLU A 205 -4.97 4.89 21.26
CA GLU A 205 -3.80 4.94 20.39
C GLU A 205 -2.53 5.01 21.25
N GLY A 206 -1.54 4.18 20.92
CA GLY A 206 -0.30 4.03 21.68
C GLY A 206 -0.33 2.96 22.79
N ASP A 207 -1.48 2.38 23.13
CA ASP A 207 -1.55 1.29 24.09
C ASP A 207 -0.75 0.08 23.59
N ARG A 208 -0.03 -0.58 24.53
CA ARG A 208 0.70 -1.81 24.21
C ARG A 208 -0.26 -2.92 23.85
N ALA A 209 0.10 -3.72 22.87
CA ALA A 209 -0.68 -4.87 22.46
C ALA A 209 0.21 -6.12 22.39
N THR A 210 -0.38 -7.26 22.72
CA THR A 210 0.23 -8.57 22.54
C THR A 210 -0.56 -9.31 21.46
N VAL A 211 0.14 -9.73 20.43
CA VAL A 211 -0.44 -10.48 19.31
C VAL A 211 0.06 -11.92 19.35
N ARG A 212 -0.86 -12.88 19.33
CA ARG A 212 -0.57 -14.31 19.24
C ARG A 212 -1.17 -14.88 17.97
N LEU A 213 -0.30 -15.34 17.07
CA LEU A 213 -0.73 -16.00 15.83
C LEU A 213 -1.21 -17.43 16.13
N MET A 214 -2.27 -17.87 15.45
CA MET A 214 -2.84 -19.21 15.70
C MET A 214 -1.88 -20.35 15.31
N GLY A 215 -1.03 -20.14 14.29
CA GLY A 215 -0.14 -21.17 13.74
C GLY A 215 1.30 -21.15 14.29
N PHE A 216 1.65 -20.18 15.14
CA PHE A 216 3.02 -20.03 15.64
C PHE A 216 3.04 -19.89 17.15
N PRO A 217 3.97 -20.56 17.84
CA PRO A 217 4.17 -20.36 19.26
C PRO A 217 4.84 -19.01 19.53
N GLY A 218 4.44 -18.34 20.60
CA GLY A 218 5.02 -17.08 21.06
C GLY A 218 4.11 -15.88 20.87
N ASP A 219 4.42 -14.86 21.63
CA ASP A 219 3.72 -13.58 21.65
C ASP A 219 4.56 -12.55 20.92
N ILE A 220 3.92 -11.80 20.03
CA ILE A 220 4.52 -10.70 19.27
C ILE A 220 4.10 -9.41 19.96
N ALA A 221 5.07 -8.56 20.32
CA ALA A 221 4.81 -7.26 20.87
C ALA A 221 4.38 -6.29 19.76
N GLY A 222 3.42 -5.44 20.08
CA GLY A 222 2.95 -4.39 19.21
C GLY A 222 2.27 -3.28 20.01
N HIS A 223 1.74 -2.32 19.32
CA HIS A 223 0.98 -1.22 19.91
C HIS A 223 -0.21 -0.84 19.03
N VAL A 224 -1.20 -0.22 19.64
CA VAL A 224 -2.37 0.32 18.92
C VAL A 224 -1.92 1.51 18.08
N ASP A 225 -1.97 1.36 16.77
CA ASP A 225 -1.65 2.43 15.81
C ASP A 225 -2.86 3.36 15.62
N SER A 226 -4.03 2.77 15.36
CA SER A 226 -5.25 3.55 15.13
C SER A 226 -6.51 2.72 15.38
N ILE A 227 -7.61 3.42 15.63
CA ILE A 227 -8.94 2.84 15.81
C ILE A 227 -9.82 3.32 14.66
N SER A 228 -10.46 2.40 13.95
CA SER A 228 -11.35 2.75 12.83
C SER A 228 -12.52 3.60 13.30
N ARG A 229 -12.75 4.72 12.62
CA ARG A 229 -13.86 5.64 12.90
C ARG A 229 -15.12 5.34 12.08
N ALA A 230 -15.05 4.33 11.20
CA ALA A 230 -16.18 3.93 10.38
C ALA A 230 -16.26 2.41 10.30
N VAL A 231 -17.44 1.88 10.53
CA VAL A 231 -17.77 0.47 10.34
C VAL A 231 -18.93 0.41 9.35
N ALA A 232 -18.81 -0.45 8.34
CA ALA A 232 -19.88 -0.62 7.37
C ALA A 232 -21.13 -1.18 8.06
N ASP A 233 -22.23 -0.46 7.94
CA ASP A 233 -23.53 -0.92 8.41
C ASP A 233 -24.05 -1.99 7.42
N ARG A 234 -24.23 -3.22 7.93
CA ARG A 234 -24.76 -4.33 7.13
C ARG A 234 -26.26 -4.25 6.91
N GLU A 235 -26.95 -3.45 7.69
CA GLU A 235 -28.40 -3.28 7.60
C GLU A 235 -28.79 -2.20 6.57
N THR A 236 -27.84 -1.34 6.21
CA THR A 236 -28.05 -0.28 5.22
C THR A 236 -27.37 -0.65 3.91
N THR A 237 -28.08 -1.27 2.99
CA THR A 237 -27.63 -1.40 1.60
C THR A 237 -27.99 -0.13 0.85
N LEU A 238 -26.99 0.60 0.36
CA LEU A 238 -27.23 1.67 -0.60
C LEU A 238 -27.85 1.06 -1.85
N ALA A 239 -29.01 1.56 -2.26
CA ALA A 239 -29.57 1.20 -3.57
C ALA A 239 -28.52 1.47 -4.66
N SER A 240 -28.54 0.72 -5.75
CA SER A 240 -27.53 0.75 -6.84
C SER A 240 -27.26 2.14 -7.43
N ASN A 241 -28.07 3.14 -7.15
CA ASN A 241 -27.96 4.55 -7.53
C ASN A 241 -27.52 5.49 -6.38
N GLY A 242 -27.24 4.96 -5.17
CA GLY A 242 -26.61 5.71 -4.08
C GLY A 242 -27.44 6.84 -3.43
N LEU A 243 -28.68 7.08 -3.88
CA LEU A 243 -29.47 8.24 -3.47
C LEU A 243 -30.52 7.96 -2.37
N ILE A 244 -30.86 6.69 -2.11
CA ILE A 244 -31.84 6.33 -1.10
C ILE A 244 -31.30 5.13 -0.30
N ALA A 245 -31.27 5.25 1.03
CA ALA A 245 -30.90 4.16 1.91
C ALA A 245 -32.03 3.12 1.95
N ASN A 246 -31.75 1.88 1.61
CA ASN A 246 -32.67 0.76 1.81
C ASN A 246 -32.38 0.16 3.18
N VAL A 247 -33.25 0.42 4.14
CA VAL A 247 -33.15 -0.13 5.50
C VAL A 247 -33.95 -1.43 5.55
N ASN A 248 -33.21 -2.53 5.74
CA ASN A 248 -33.85 -3.84 5.94
C ASN A 248 -34.26 -3.97 7.41
N PRO A 249 -35.58 -4.01 7.75
CA PRO A 249 -36.01 -4.15 9.13
C PRO A 249 -35.70 -5.57 9.62
N THR A 250 -34.52 -5.77 10.18
CA THR A 250 -34.19 -7.02 10.88
C THR A 250 -34.68 -6.96 12.30
N PHE A 251 -35.70 -7.74 12.60
CA PHE A 251 -36.13 -8.01 13.96
C PHE A 251 -35.14 -8.97 14.64
N SER A 252 -33.95 -8.48 14.99
CA SER A 252 -33.12 -9.24 15.92
C SER A 252 -33.47 -8.84 17.35
N TRP A 253 -34.08 -9.74 18.08
CA TRP A 253 -34.46 -9.52 19.49
C TRP A 253 -33.22 -9.34 20.40
N VAL A 254 -32.03 -9.74 19.94
CA VAL A 254 -30.74 -9.51 20.59
C VAL A 254 -29.88 -8.68 19.66
N ARG A 255 -29.58 -7.43 20.04
CA ARG A 255 -28.57 -6.62 19.38
C ARG A 255 -27.19 -7.16 19.72
N LEU A 256 -26.50 -7.69 18.74
CA LEU A 256 -25.07 -8.03 18.87
C LEU A 256 -24.27 -6.73 18.76
N ALA A 257 -23.27 -6.58 19.65
CA ALA A 257 -22.34 -5.46 19.58
C ALA A 257 -21.59 -5.48 18.23
N GLN A 258 -21.48 -4.32 17.61
CA GLN A 258 -20.69 -4.15 16.40
C GLN A 258 -19.21 -4.40 16.69
N ARG A 259 -18.48 -4.87 15.67
CA ARG A 259 -17.02 -5.09 15.76
C ARG A 259 -16.29 -3.95 15.11
N VAL A 260 -15.52 -3.26 15.90
CA VAL A 260 -14.69 -2.12 15.45
C VAL A 260 -13.27 -2.61 15.18
N PRO A 261 -12.73 -2.42 13.98
CA PRO A 261 -11.34 -2.78 13.70
C PRO A 261 -10.38 -1.79 14.36
N VAL A 262 -9.41 -2.36 15.06
CA VAL A 262 -8.28 -1.66 15.68
C VAL A 262 -7.01 -2.12 14.99
N ARG A 263 -6.23 -1.18 14.45
CA ARG A 263 -4.95 -1.46 13.81
C ARG A 263 -3.86 -1.56 14.86
N ILE A 264 -3.16 -2.68 14.85
CA ILE A 264 -2.04 -2.98 15.74
C ILE A 264 -0.78 -3.04 14.88
N ALA A 265 0.13 -2.11 15.11
CA ALA A 265 1.47 -2.16 14.54
C ALA A 265 2.33 -3.16 15.30
N LEU A 266 3.15 -3.92 14.58
CA LEU A 266 4.06 -4.92 15.16
C LEU A 266 5.43 -4.27 15.41
N ASP A 267 5.92 -4.28 16.66
CA ASP A 267 7.16 -3.60 17.03
C ASP A 267 8.41 -4.36 16.58
N LYS A 268 8.41 -5.67 16.75
CA LYS A 268 9.50 -6.54 16.31
C LYS A 268 8.92 -7.84 15.75
N MET A 269 9.34 -8.14 14.54
CA MET A 269 9.03 -9.40 13.89
C MET A 269 10.09 -10.43 14.28
N PRO A 270 9.72 -11.58 14.85
CA PRO A 270 10.64 -12.69 15.01
C PRO A 270 11.08 -13.21 13.63
N GLU A 271 12.39 -13.43 13.45
CA GLU A 271 12.95 -13.89 12.16
C GLU A 271 12.42 -15.25 11.70
N ASP A 272 11.97 -16.06 12.65
CA ASP A 272 11.45 -17.42 12.40
C ASP A 272 9.99 -17.45 11.93
N ILE A 273 9.27 -16.31 11.98
CA ILE A 273 7.84 -16.26 11.64
C ILE A 273 7.67 -15.72 10.22
N ARG A 274 7.17 -16.57 9.33
CA ARG A 274 6.73 -16.15 7.99
C ARG A 274 5.29 -15.67 8.06
N LEU A 275 5.11 -14.36 8.10
CA LEU A 275 3.77 -13.77 8.05
C LEU A 275 3.18 -13.90 6.65
N SER A 276 1.89 -14.24 6.61
CA SER A 276 1.07 -14.14 5.40
C SER A 276 -0.17 -13.31 5.71
N ALA A 277 -0.54 -12.43 4.80
CA ALA A 277 -1.79 -11.70 4.91
C ALA A 277 -2.96 -12.70 4.97
N GLY A 278 -3.93 -12.43 5.86
CA GLY A 278 -5.06 -13.32 6.12
C GLY A 278 -4.89 -14.29 7.29
N MET A 279 -3.69 -14.44 7.87
CA MET A 279 -3.49 -15.26 9.07
C MET A 279 -4.34 -14.76 10.24
N SER A 280 -4.84 -15.72 11.05
CA SER A 280 -5.64 -15.40 12.24
C SER A 280 -4.74 -15.14 13.45
N ALA A 281 -5.13 -14.17 14.25
CA ALA A 281 -4.43 -13.78 15.46
C ALA A 281 -5.39 -13.55 16.62
N THR A 282 -4.90 -13.78 17.83
CA THR A 282 -5.51 -13.27 19.07
C THR A 282 -4.78 -11.99 19.46
N VAL A 283 -5.51 -10.94 19.76
CA VAL A 283 -4.96 -9.65 20.18
C VAL A 283 -5.43 -9.35 21.60
N VAL A 284 -4.48 -9.00 22.47
CA VAL A 284 -4.73 -8.50 23.82
C VAL A 284 -4.15 -7.11 23.91
N VAL A 285 -4.97 -6.12 24.21
CA VAL A 285 -4.51 -4.73 24.44
C VAL A 285 -4.31 -4.54 25.94
N HIS A 286 -3.23 -3.89 26.30
CA HIS A 286 -2.88 -3.52 27.67
C HIS A 286 -3.04 -2.03 27.86
N PRO A 287 -4.19 -1.55 28.35
CA PRO A 287 -4.41 -0.12 28.56
C PRO A 287 -3.36 0.46 29.49
N ALA A 288 -2.84 1.65 29.16
CA ALA A 288 -1.92 2.35 30.04
C ALA A 288 -2.63 2.65 31.37
N THR A 289 -2.07 2.17 32.47
CA THR A 289 -2.63 2.36 33.84
C THR A 289 -2.63 3.86 34.16
N GLY A 290 -3.78 4.52 34.06
CA GLY A 290 -3.87 5.95 34.41
C GLY A 290 -5.00 6.77 33.82
N ALA A 291 -5.94 6.16 33.12
CA ALA A 291 -7.07 6.91 32.54
C ALA A 291 -8.40 6.37 33.07
N ARG A 292 -8.75 6.79 34.29
CA ARG A 292 -10.13 6.81 34.79
C ARG A 292 -10.78 8.16 34.49
#